data_e843dc85cd1e61d88a021b48b46c96fd
#
_entry.id   e843dc85cd1e61d88a021b48b46c96fd
#
_cell.length_a   1.000
_cell.length_b   1.000
_cell.length_c   1.000
_cell.angle_alpha   90.00
_cell.angle_beta   90.00
_cell.angle_gamma   90.00
#
_symmetry.space_group_name_H-M   'P 1'
#
loop_
_entity.id
_entity.type
_entity.pdbx_description
1 polymer ?
#
loop_
_entity_poly.entity_id
_entity_poly.type
_entity_poly.pdbx_seq_one_letter_code
_entity_poly.pdbx_strand_id
1 'polypeptide(L)'
;MQLEIEFKKDFEQLKSEFERHNLDLNEDYKKIMYAILKEIVKSRKVRLKLNSTKTPFIPQIQLSIEDILRLAELDNTKENEKLVRHALFALSVYHYQFIYDTIKLDDGSYKELNYYIAYTCVIFYIKKIYDEDNNIKYYEIEPSAYVLELFKEYFVVYQNH
;
A
#
# COMPACT_ATOMS: atom_id res chain seq x y z
N MET A 1 9.04 17.88 -16.21
CA MET A 1 9.85 16.66 -15.97
C MET A 1 8.94 15.49 -15.67
N GLN A 2 9.07 14.41 -16.40
CA GLN A 2 8.37 13.16 -16.09
C GLN A 2 9.34 12.24 -15.37
N LEU A 3 8.92 11.75 -14.19
CA LEU A 3 9.63 10.70 -13.48
C LEU A 3 8.87 9.39 -13.67
N GLU A 4 9.58 8.36 -14.10
CA GLU A 4 9.05 6.99 -14.08
C GLU A 4 9.61 6.28 -12.86
N ILE A 5 8.70 5.73 -12.05
CA ILE A 5 9.06 4.90 -10.91
C ILE A 5 8.74 3.46 -11.29
N GLU A 6 9.75 2.62 -11.23
CA GLU A 6 9.60 1.18 -11.47
C GLU A 6 9.80 0.41 -10.16
N PHE A 7 8.84 -0.46 -9.85
CA PHE A 7 8.96 -1.37 -8.72
C PHE A 7 9.88 -2.53 -9.09
N LYS A 8 11.03 -2.63 -8.45
CA LYS A 8 12.02 -3.68 -8.73
C LYS A 8 11.72 -5.02 -8.08
N LYS A 9 10.96 -5.04 -7.00
CA LYS A 9 10.64 -6.26 -6.28
C LYS A 9 9.25 -6.76 -6.62
N ASP A 10 9.08 -8.07 -6.54
CA ASP A 10 7.79 -8.70 -6.68
C ASP A 10 6.97 -8.56 -5.38
N PHE A 11 5.73 -8.94 -5.47
CA PHE A 11 4.80 -8.86 -4.35
C PHE A 11 5.23 -9.73 -3.16
N GLU A 12 5.82 -10.91 -3.39
CA GLU A 12 6.23 -11.82 -2.32
C GLU A 12 7.34 -11.22 -1.46
N GLN A 13 8.26 -10.48 -2.06
CA GLN A 13 9.30 -9.76 -1.34
C GLN A 13 8.71 -8.66 -0.46
N LEU A 14 7.74 -7.89 -0.99
CA LEU A 14 7.03 -6.86 -0.23
C LEU A 14 6.25 -7.47 0.93
N LYS A 15 5.55 -8.57 0.69
CA LYS A 15 4.82 -9.31 1.73
C LYS A 15 5.72 -9.75 2.86
N SER A 16 6.92 -10.25 2.54
CA SER A 16 7.93 -10.63 3.54
C SER A 16 8.32 -9.45 4.43
N GLU A 17 8.49 -8.25 3.87
CA GLU A 17 8.78 -7.05 4.64
C GLU A 17 7.63 -6.70 5.61
N PHE A 18 6.39 -6.79 5.17
CA PHE A 18 5.23 -6.58 6.05
C PHE A 18 5.16 -7.61 7.18
N GLU A 19 5.40 -8.88 6.88
CA GLU A 19 5.36 -9.96 7.88
C GLU A 19 6.43 -9.78 8.97
N ARG A 20 7.56 -9.16 8.65
CA ARG A 20 8.61 -8.86 9.64
C ARG A 20 8.14 -7.89 10.72
N HIS A 21 7.20 -6.99 10.41
CA HIS A 21 6.69 -6.02 11.37
C HIS A 21 5.64 -6.59 12.32
N ASN A 22 5.12 -7.78 12.04
CA ASN A 22 4.12 -8.46 12.85
C ASN A 22 2.96 -7.55 13.25
N LEU A 23 2.32 -6.95 12.25
CA LEU A 23 1.20 -6.02 12.47
C LEU A 23 0.04 -6.71 13.17
N ASP A 24 -0.54 -6.04 14.16
CA ASP A 24 -1.74 -6.50 14.87
C ASP A 24 -2.98 -6.30 13.98
N LEU A 25 -3.13 -7.18 13.02
CA LEU A 25 -4.17 -7.14 12.01
C LEU A 25 -4.74 -8.54 11.84
N ASN A 26 -6.08 -8.68 11.86
CA ASN A 26 -6.67 -10.00 11.67
C ASN A 26 -6.40 -10.56 10.27
N GLU A 27 -6.47 -11.87 10.12
CA GLU A 27 -6.08 -12.56 8.88
C GLU A 27 -6.96 -12.18 7.69
N ASP A 28 -8.25 -11.94 7.89
CA ASP A 28 -9.17 -11.53 6.82
C ASP A 28 -8.80 -10.12 6.30
N TYR A 29 -8.45 -9.21 7.20
CA TYR A 29 -8.02 -7.86 6.82
C TYR A 29 -6.65 -7.88 6.14
N LYS A 30 -5.73 -8.74 6.59
CA LYS A 30 -4.44 -8.96 5.92
C LYS A 30 -4.63 -9.44 4.49
N LYS A 31 -5.53 -10.38 4.28
CA LYS A 31 -5.85 -10.90 2.95
C LYS A 31 -6.30 -9.80 2.00
N ILE A 32 -7.17 -8.92 2.47
CA ILE A 32 -7.66 -7.77 1.69
C ILE A 32 -6.52 -6.76 1.47
N MET A 33 -5.74 -6.46 2.50
CA MET A 33 -4.57 -5.59 2.39
C MET A 33 -3.59 -6.08 1.33
N TYR A 34 -3.24 -7.35 1.37
CA TYR A 34 -2.30 -7.93 0.41
C TYR A 34 -2.86 -7.98 -1.01
N ALA A 35 -4.17 -8.20 -1.17
CA ALA A 35 -4.81 -8.12 -2.48
C ALA A 35 -4.66 -6.72 -3.11
N ILE A 36 -4.86 -5.68 -2.31
CA ILE A 36 -4.71 -4.28 -2.74
C ILE A 36 -3.24 -3.97 -3.05
N LEU A 37 -2.32 -4.35 -2.16
CA LEU A 37 -0.88 -4.13 -2.37
C LEU A 37 -0.38 -4.84 -3.61
N LYS A 38 -0.84 -6.05 -3.87
CA LYS A 38 -0.49 -6.81 -5.07
C LYS A 38 -0.92 -6.07 -6.34
N GLU A 39 -2.10 -5.47 -6.33
CA GLU A 39 -2.60 -4.69 -7.46
C GLU A 39 -1.79 -3.42 -7.66
N ILE A 40 -1.37 -2.76 -6.58
CA ILE A 40 -0.47 -1.60 -6.66
C ILE A 40 0.87 -2.00 -7.29
N VAL A 41 1.46 -3.10 -6.85
CA VAL A 41 2.75 -3.60 -7.36
C VAL A 41 2.64 -4.05 -8.82
N LYS A 42 1.49 -4.56 -9.24
CA LYS A 42 1.25 -5.03 -10.61
C LYS A 42 1.36 -3.93 -11.66
N SER A 43 1.04 -2.70 -11.31
CA SER A 43 1.26 -1.53 -12.16
C SER A 43 2.70 -1.04 -12.10
N ARG A 44 3.65 -1.87 -12.51
CA ARG A 44 5.10 -1.73 -12.32
C ARG A 44 5.72 -0.40 -12.74
N LYS A 45 5.04 0.42 -13.53
CA LYS A 45 5.51 1.72 -13.97
C LYS A 45 4.47 2.78 -13.66
N VAL A 46 4.80 3.66 -12.75
CA VAL A 46 3.97 4.84 -12.49
C VAL A 46 4.68 6.05 -13.07
N ARG A 47 4.03 6.70 -14.02
CA ARG A 47 4.51 7.98 -14.56
C ARG A 47 4.09 9.09 -13.61
N LEU A 48 5.07 9.75 -13.06
CA LEU A 48 4.85 10.91 -12.22
C LEU A 48 5.06 12.18 -13.06
N LYS A 49 4.00 12.96 -13.22
CA LYS A 49 4.15 14.35 -13.66
C LYS A 49 4.55 15.19 -12.46
N LEU A 50 5.79 15.65 -12.45
CA LEU A 50 6.21 16.66 -11.48
C LEU A 50 5.74 18.03 -11.99
N ASN A 51 4.74 18.59 -11.32
CA ASN A 51 4.52 20.00 -11.41
C ASN A 51 5.66 20.71 -10.67
N SER A 52 6.11 21.82 -11.22
CA SER A 52 7.29 22.60 -10.80
C SER A 52 7.29 23.04 -9.33
N THR A 53 6.31 22.69 -8.54
CA THR A 53 6.13 23.19 -7.18
C THR A 53 5.85 22.15 -6.12
N LYS A 54 5.68 20.84 -6.41
CA LYS A 54 5.16 19.93 -5.39
C LYS A 54 5.49 18.44 -5.58
N THR A 55 5.54 17.79 -4.44
CA THR A 55 5.55 16.37 -4.10
C THR A 55 5.16 15.41 -5.22
N PRO A 56 5.94 14.35 -5.43
CA PRO A 56 5.61 13.29 -6.38
C PRO A 56 4.24 12.68 -6.08
N PHE A 57 3.46 12.42 -7.12
CA PHE A 57 2.21 11.69 -6.99
C PHE A 57 2.49 10.30 -6.44
N ILE A 58 1.82 9.98 -5.34
CA ILE A 58 1.84 8.64 -4.77
C ILE A 58 0.99 7.73 -5.67
N PRO A 59 1.41 6.48 -5.93
CA PRO A 59 0.63 5.56 -6.75
C PRO A 59 -0.76 5.34 -6.15
N GLN A 60 -1.77 5.80 -6.86
CA GLN A 60 -3.18 5.56 -6.53
C GLN A 60 -3.75 4.49 -7.42
N ILE A 61 -4.59 3.65 -6.84
CA ILE A 61 -5.44 2.75 -7.60
C ILE A 61 -6.91 3.03 -7.30
N GLN A 62 -7.74 2.79 -8.30
CA GLN A 62 -9.19 2.92 -8.18
C GLN A 62 -9.82 1.55 -8.17
N LEU A 63 -10.46 1.17 -7.06
CA LEU A 63 -11.09 -0.13 -6.89
C LEU A 63 -12.51 0.01 -6.36
N SER A 64 -13.45 -0.65 -7.00
CA SER A 64 -14.78 -0.88 -6.45
C SER A 64 -14.74 -2.01 -5.41
N ILE A 65 -15.82 -2.18 -4.64
CA ILE A 65 -15.95 -3.34 -3.73
C ILE A 65 -15.85 -4.65 -4.51
N GLU A 66 -16.51 -4.74 -5.67
CA GLU A 66 -16.45 -5.92 -6.53
C GLU A 66 -15.02 -6.23 -6.99
N ASP A 67 -14.25 -5.20 -7.34
CA ASP A 67 -12.84 -5.36 -7.69
C ASP A 67 -12.04 -5.96 -6.55
N ILE A 68 -12.24 -5.45 -5.33
CA ILE A 68 -11.52 -5.93 -4.15
C ILE A 68 -11.91 -7.36 -3.81
N LEU A 69 -13.21 -7.70 -3.89
CA LEU A 69 -13.68 -9.06 -3.68
C LEU A 69 -13.02 -10.03 -4.66
N ARG A 70 -12.97 -9.67 -5.93
CA ARG A 70 -12.33 -10.47 -6.97
C ARG A 70 -10.83 -10.63 -6.71
N LEU A 71 -10.12 -9.55 -6.39
CA LEU A 71 -8.68 -9.58 -6.11
C LEU A 71 -8.35 -10.41 -4.87
N ALA A 72 -9.19 -10.36 -3.85
CA ALA A 72 -9.04 -11.12 -2.63
C ALA A 72 -9.60 -12.56 -2.73
N GLU A 73 -10.13 -12.93 -3.91
CA GLU A 73 -10.74 -14.25 -4.14
C GLU A 73 -11.88 -14.56 -3.18
N LEU A 74 -12.71 -13.57 -2.91
CA LEU A 74 -13.90 -13.67 -2.06
C LEU A 74 -15.16 -13.67 -2.91
N ASP A 75 -16.14 -14.48 -2.50
CA ASP A 75 -17.45 -14.51 -3.15
C ASP A 75 -18.17 -13.17 -3.00
N ASN A 76 -18.93 -12.79 -4.02
CA ASN A 76 -19.71 -11.55 -4.01
C ASN A 76 -21.00 -11.72 -3.19
N THR A 77 -20.87 -11.68 -1.88
CA THR A 77 -21.96 -11.77 -0.92
C THR A 77 -22.05 -10.48 -0.11
N LYS A 78 -23.22 -10.21 0.48
CA LYS A 78 -23.38 -9.05 1.37
C LYS A 78 -22.45 -9.11 2.59
N GLU A 79 -22.20 -10.30 3.09
CA GLU A 79 -21.31 -10.56 4.21
C GLU A 79 -19.86 -10.19 3.85
N ASN A 80 -19.38 -10.62 2.68
CA ASN A 80 -18.05 -10.30 2.20
C ASN A 80 -17.90 -8.82 1.81
N GLU A 81 -18.94 -8.18 1.28
CA GLU A 81 -18.95 -6.73 1.07
C GLU A 81 -18.78 -5.97 2.38
N LYS A 82 -19.45 -6.42 3.44
CA LYS A 82 -19.32 -5.83 4.77
C LYS A 82 -17.89 -6.05 5.31
N LEU A 83 -17.31 -7.22 5.12
CA LEU A 83 -15.95 -7.53 5.49
C LEU A 83 -14.96 -6.57 4.80
N VAL A 84 -15.12 -6.34 3.51
CA VAL A 84 -14.27 -5.41 2.75
C VAL A 84 -14.40 -3.99 3.30
N ARG A 85 -15.62 -3.52 3.57
CA ARG A 85 -15.82 -2.18 4.14
C ARG A 85 -15.16 -2.03 5.51
N HIS A 86 -15.28 -3.03 6.37
CA HIS A 86 -14.62 -3.03 7.68
C HIS A 86 -13.10 -3.07 7.56
N ALA A 87 -12.58 -3.87 6.63
CA ALA A 87 -11.14 -3.93 6.36
C ALA A 87 -10.60 -2.57 5.87
N LEU A 88 -11.28 -1.94 4.92
CA LEU A 88 -10.88 -0.62 4.42
C LEU A 88 -10.90 0.44 5.52
N PHE A 89 -11.89 0.40 6.40
CA PHE A 89 -11.94 1.27 7.57
C PHE A 89 -10.73 1.02 8.48
N ALA A 90 -10.48 -0.23 8.84
CA ALA A 90 -9.35 -0.58 9.71
C ALA A 90 -8.00 -0.16 9.10
N LEU A 91 -7.81 -0.36 7.80
CA LEU A 91 -6.56 -0.05 7.11
C LEU A 91 -6.33 1.46 6.90
N SER A 92 -7.39 2.27 6.96
CA SER A 92 -7.30 3.72 6.72
C SER A 92 -7.46 4.58 7.98
N VAL A 93 -7.95 4.03 9.08
CA VAL A 93 -8.26 4.76 10.31
C VAL A 93 -7.39 4.33 11.48
N TYR A 94 -7.19 3.03 11.66
CA TYR A 94 -6.37 2.54 12.76
C TYR A 94 -4.88 2.67 12.44
N HIS A 95 -4.10 2.99 13.48
CA HIS A 95 -2.66 3.14 13.39
C HIS A 95 -1.98 1.85 13.83
N TYR A 96 -1.01 1.42 13.04
CA TYR A 96 -0.23 0.21 13.28
C TYR A 96 1.22 0.58 13.50
N GLN A 97 1.93 -0.19 14.32
CA GLN A 97 3.34 0.03 14.59
C GLN A 97 4.21 -0.78 13.62
N PHE A 98 5.11 -0.08 12.95
CA PHE A 98 6.18 -0.67 12.15
C PHE A 98 7.46 -0.58 12.97
N ILE A 99 7.97 -1.72 13.40
CA ILE A 99 9.13 -1.81 14.29
C ILE A 99 10.38 -2.15 13.49
N TYR A 100 11.42 -1.35 13.69
CA TYR A 100 12.72 -1.51 13.05
C TYR A 100 13.77 -1.71 14.14
N ASP A 101 14.32 -2.90 14.24
CA ASP A 101 15.45 -3.26 15.11
C ASP A 101 16.73 -3.50 14.31
N THR A 102 16.61 -3.48 13.00
CA THR A 102 17.72 -3.64 12.07
C THR A 102 17.67 -2.55 11.00
N ILE A 103 18.83 -2.18 10.48
CA ILE A 103 18.96 -1.32 9.30
C ILE A 103 19.62 -2.10 8.18
N LYS A 104 19.20 -1.84 6.95
CA LYS A 104 19.83 -2.39 5.76
C LYS A 104 21.00 -1.51 5.35
N LEU A 105 22.15 -2.11 5.15
CA LEU A 105 23.36 -1.44 4.69
C LEU A 105 23.40 -1.42 3.15
N ASP A 106 24.28 -0.57 2.60
CA ASP A 106 24.43 -0.40 1.14
C ASP A 106 24.84 -1.70 0.43
N ASP A 107 25.51 -2.61 1.11
CA ASP A 107 25.89 -3.93 0.58
C ASP A 107 24.75 -4.97 0.61
N GLY A 108 23.56 -4.58 1.09
CA GLY A 108 22.41 -5.46 1.21
C GLY A 108 22.36 -6.28 2.52
N SER A 109 23.38 -6.20 3.36
CA SER A 109 23.36 -6.84 4.67
C SER A 109 22.53 -6.05 5.69
N TYR A 110 22.14 -6.71 6.79
CA TYR A 110 21.39 -6.06 7.87
C TYR A 110 22.29 -5.93 9.11
N LYS A 111 22.22 -4.77 9.75
CA LYS A 111 22.87 -4.48 11.02
C LYS A 111 21.82 -4.40 12.11
N GLU A 112 22.02 -5.15 13.21
CA GLU A 112 21.19 -5.02 14.40
C GLU A 112 21.46 -3.70 15.11
N LEU A 113 20.37 -3.07 15.55
CA LEU A 113 20.44 -1.84 16.35
C LEU A 113 20.40 -2.17 17.84
N ASN A 114 21.08 -1.37 18.67
CA ASN A 114 21.00 -1.46 20.12
C ASN A 114 19.66 -0.96 20.69
N TYR A 115 18.79 -0.45 19.83
CA TYR A 115 17.48 0.10 20.14
C TYR A 115 16.54 -0.27 19.00
N TYR A 116 15.27 -0.07 19.20
CA TYR A 116 14.31 -0.18 18.11
C TYR A 116 13.67 1.17 17.83
N ILE A 117 13.25 1.35 16.58
CA ILE A 117 12.49 2.51 16.13
C ILE A 117 11.08 2.02 15.78
N ALA A 118 10.07 2.67 16.32
CA ALA A 118 8.68 2.37 16.00
C ALA A 118 8.05 3.56 15.26
N TYR A 119 7.50 3.29 14.08
CA TYR A 119 6.66 4.24 13.35
C TYR A 119 5.20 3.82 13.51
N THR A 120 4.34 4.77 13.83
CA THR A 120 2.90 4.52 13.98
C THR A 120 2.16 5.26 12.87
N CYS A 121 1.47 4.52 12.02
CA CYS A 121 0.74 5.09 10.88
C CYS A 121 -0.40 4.20 10.42
N VAL A 122 -1.30 4.77 9.62
CA VAL A 122 -2.30 4.00 8.86
C VAL A 122 -1.62 3.28 7.70
N ILE A 123 -2.24 2.23 7.18
CA ILE A 123 -1.71 1.48 6.03
C ILE A 123 -1.99 2.21 4.72
N PHE A 124 -3.23 2.63 4.51
CA PHE A 124 -3.66 3.31 3.29
C PHE A 124 -4.30 4.67 3.58
N TYR A 125 -4.16 5.58 2.63
CA TYR A 125 -5.04 6.74 2.50
C TYR A 125 -6.14 6.38 1.51
N ILE A 126 -7.38 6.55 1.89
CA ILE A 126 -8.53 6.14 1.09
C ILE A 126 -9.49 7.31 0.90
N LYS A 127 -9.84 7.58 -0.37
CA LYS A 127 -10.94 8.48 -0.73
C LYS A 127 -12.11 7.66 -1.24
N LYS A 128 -13.30 8.02 -0.79
CA LYS A 128 -14.54 7.44 -1.27
C LYS A 128 -15.09 8.33 -2.38
N ILE A 129 -15.31 7.77 -3.55
CA ILE A 129 -15.91 8.49 -4.68
C ILE A 129 -17.34 8.02 -4.83
N TYR A 130 -18.27 8.96 -4.71
CA TYR A 130 -19.70 8.71 -4.76
C TYR A 130 -20.26 8.96 -6.16
N ASP A 131 -21.26 8.18 -6.54
CA ASP A 131 -22.04 8.40 -7.75
C ASP A 131 -23.16 9.44 -7.52
N GLU A 132 -23.97 9.69 -8.55
CA GLU A 132 -25.09 10.64 -8.50
C GLU A 132 -26.17 10.25 -7.48
N ASP A 133 -26.30 8.96 -7.17
CA ASP A 133 -27.26 8.42 -6.21
C ASP A 133 -26.72 8.33 -4.79
N ASN A 134 -25.56 8.93 -4.51
CA ASN A 134 -24.85 8.89 -3.23
C ASN A 134 -24.40 7.48 -2.79
N ASN A 135 -24.21 6.58 -3.74
CA ASN A 135 -23.58 5.28 -3.50
C ASN A 135 -22.09 5.39 -3.78
N ILE A 136 -21.29 4.61 -3.06
CA ILE A 136 -19.84 4.57 -3.32
C ILE A 136 -19.62 3.86 -4.66
N LYS A 137 -19.08 4.59 -5.63
CA LYS A 137 -18.74 4.07 -6.95
C LYS A 137 -17.43 3.29 -6.92
N TYR A 138 -16.40 3.89 -6.34
CA TYR A 138 -15.10 3.26 -6.14
C TYR A 138 -14.34 3.96 -5.01
N TYR A 139 -13.26 3.32 -4.60
CA TYR A 139 -12.29 3.86 -3.66
C TYR A 139 -11.01 4.22 -4.40
N GLU A 140 -10.47 5.39 -4.14
CA GLU A 140 -9.10 5.74 -4.51
C GLU A 140 -8.20 5.39 -3.33
N ILE A 141 -7.28 4.46 -3.54
CA ILE A 141 -6.43 3.89 -2.49
C ILE A 141 -4.98 4.16 -2.83
N GLU A 142 -4.25 4.71 -1.87
CA GLU A 142 -2.81 4.92 -1.96
C GLU A 142 -2.12 4.43 -0.69
N PRO A 143 -0.87 3.92 -0.78
CA PRO A 143 -0.12 3.57 0.42
C PRO A 143 0.18 4.82 1.24
N SER A 144 0.18 4.68 2.57
CA SER A 144 0.68 5.76 3.44
C SER A 144 2.15 6.03 3.22
N ALA A 145 2.66 7.16 3.72
CA ALA A 145 4.06 7.54 3.54
C ALA A 145 5.03 6.47 4.06
N TYR A 146 4.74 5.86 5.21
CA TYR A 146 5.61 4.82 5.78
C TYR A 146 5.50 3.49 5.04
N VAL A 147 4.32 3.13 4.56
CA VAL A 147 4.15 1.96 3.70
C VAL A 147 4.90 2.19 2.39
N LEU A 148 4.84 3.39 1.85
CA LEU A 148 5.60 3.76 0.65
C LEU A 148 7.13 3.63 0.87
N GLU A 149 7.63 3.89 2.09
CA GLU A 149 9.04 3.67 2.42
C GLU A 149 9.46 2.20 2.23
N LEU A 150 8.57 1.25 2.48
CA LEU A 150 8.84 -0.17 2.21
C LEU A 150 9.03 -0.44 0.72
N PHE A 151 8.44 0.40 -0.14
CA PHE A 151 8.64 0.35 -1.59
C PHE A 151 9.91 1.07 -2.06
N LYS A 152 10.53 1.91 -1.24
CA LYS A 152 11.67 2.77 -1.65
C LYS A 152 12.86 1.98 -2.17
N GLU A 153 13.14 0.83 -1.60
CA GLU A 153 14.20 -0.06 -2.06
C GLU A 153 13.89 -0.67 -3.43
N TYR A 154 12.70 -0.42 -3.94
CA TYR A 154 12.13 -1.02 -5.12
C TYR A 154 11.94 -0.03 -6.26
N PHE A 155 12.25 1.25 -6.01
CA PHE A 155 12.09 2.31 -7.00
C PHE A 155 13.39 2.57 -7.76
N VAL A 156 13.31 2.49 -9.07
CA VAL A 156 14.28 3.15 -9.95
C VAL A 156 13.60 4.39 -10.50
N VAL A 157 14.18 5.52 -10.23
CA VAL A 157 13.70 6.79 -10.79
C VAL A 157 14.44 7.04 -12.09
N TYR A 158 13.73 7.02 -13.20
CA TYR A 158 14.26 7.42 -14.49
C TYR A 158 13.85 8.86 -14.77
N GLN A 159 14.83 9.71 -15.03
CA GLN A 159 14.59 11.05 -15.55
C GLN A 159 14.56 10.97 -17.06
N ASN A 160 13.41 11.22 -17.67
CA ASN A 160 13.34 11.48 -19.10
C ASN A 160 13.62 12.98 -19.34
N HIS A 161 14.74 13.22 -19.99
CA HIS A 161 15.10 14.55 -20.46
C HIS A 161 14.32 14.92 -21.72
#